data_39916f1a4eea1a56f43c41cf6af38936
#
_entry.id   39916f1a4eea1a56f43c41cf6af38936
#
_cell.length_a   1.000
_cell.length_b   1.000
_cell.length_c   1.000
_cell.angle_alpha   90.00
_cell.angle_beta   90.00
_cell.angle_gamma   90.00
#
_symmetry.space_group_name_H-M   'P 1'
#
loop_
_entity.id
_entity.type
_entity.pdbx_description
1 polymer ?
#
loop_
_entity_poly.entity_id
_entity_poly.type
_entity_poly.pdbx_seq_one_letter_code
_entity_poly.pdbx_strand_id
1 'polypeptide(L)'
;MRLFLQYLRGKAGKIAAFFLFAVIFIVSFALYHLPLAAVWYPSALCVILGLAVLLLDFRRVKARHETLRLILRQLPTLPDTLPAAHSIPEEAYRALVQALETRMNAQYQDMLDYYTLWAHQIKTPIASMRLQLQQEDTPQARQLLQELSRAEQYVEMVMVYLRLNGGSDLVLRECELDTIVRRAVRRFAGEFIGRKLKLCYEPLNASCVTDEKWLLFVVEQVLSNALKYTRTGSITIELEAPKTLVIRDTGIGVAPEDLPRIFEKGYTGYNGRGDQKVSGLGLYLC
;
A
#
# COMPACT_ATOMS: atom_id res chain seq x y z
N MET A 1 -16.49 30.21 6.88
CA MET A 1 -17.26 31.17 7.70
C MET A 1 -18.12 30.48 8.78
N ARG A 2 -18.93 29.46 8.46
CA ARG A 2 -19.75 28.72 9.45
C ARG A 2 -18.94 28.07 10.58
N LEU A 3 -17.82 27.45 10.30
CA LEU A 3 -16.96 26.78 11.26
C LEU A 3 -16.33 27.76 12.31
N PHE A 4 -15.95 28.95 11.86
CA PHE A 4 -15.42 30.00 12.73
C PHE A 4 -16.50 30.55 13.68
N LEU A 5 -17.71 30.73 13.21
CA LEU A 5 -18.84 31.17 14.04
C LEU A 5 -19.24 30.13 15.09
N GLN A 6 -19.22 28.85 14.73
CA GLN A 6 -19.47 27.76 15.66
C GLN A 6 -18.38 27.65 16.73
N TYR A 7 -17.11 27.83 16.34
CA TYR A 7 -15.99 27.85 17.26
C TYR A 7 -16.11 29.00 18.28
N LEU A 8 -16.43 30.22 17.82
CA LEU A 8 -16.64 31.39 18.71
C LEU A 8 -17.80 31.15 19.68
N ARG A 9 -18.92 30.58 19.23
CA ARG A 9 -20.05 30.24 20.10
C ARG A 9 -19.66 29.25 21.19
N GLY A 10 -18.89 28.23 20.86
CA GLY A 10 -18.43 27.23 21.84
C GLY A 10 -17.46 27.77 22.89
N LYS A 11 -16.78 28.88 22.59
CA LYS A 11 -15.86 29.56 23.53
C LYS A 11 -16.40 30.85 24.08
N ALA A 12 -17.69 31.16 23.86
CA ALA A 12 -18.33 32.41 24.32
C ALA A 12 -18.14 32.66 25.80
N GLY A 13 -18.22 31.65 26.66
CA GLY A 13 -17.99 31.74 28.09
C GLY A 13 -16.55 32.19 28.46
N LYS A 14 -15.53 31.62 27.75
CA LYS A 14 -14.13 32.04 27.98
C LYS A 14 -13.83 33.44 27.47
N ILE A 15 -14.43 33.80 26.36
CA ILE A 15 -14.32 35.16 25.79
C ILE A 15 -15.03 36.16 26.72
N ALA A 16 -16.23 35.84 27.21
CA ALA A 16 -16.95 36.68 28.17
C ALA A 16 -16.17 36.87 29.50
N ALA A 17 -15.57 35.78 30.01
CA ALA A 17 -14.70 35.87 31.20
C ALA A 17 -13.50 36.78 30.96
N PHE A 18 -12.85 36.70 29.78
CA PHE A 18 -11.74 37.58 29.43
C PHE A 18 -12.16 39.06 29.40
N PHE A 19 -13.31 39.40 28.81
CA PHE A 19 -13.85 40.76 28.82
C PHE A 19 -14.23 41.22 30.22
N LEU A 20 -14.79 40.35 31.05
CA LEU A 20 -15.12 40.67 32.45
C LEU A 20 -13.83 41.01 33.24
N PHE A 21 -12.76 40.22 33.09
CA PHE A 21 -11.47 40.55 33.70
C PHE A 21 -10.90 41.90 33.23
N ALA A 22 -11.00 42.17 31.92
CA ALA A 22 -10.55 43.45 31.36
C ALA A 22 -11.33 44.63 31.97
N VAL A 23 -12.65 44.50 32.12
CA VAL A 23 -13.48 45.54 32.76
C VAL A 23 -13.10 45.73 34.24
N ILE A 24 -12.96 44.65 35.02
CA ILE A 24 -12.52 44.70 36.41
C ILE A 24 -11.16 45.40 36.52
N PHE A 25 -10.23 45.09 35.63
CA PHE A 25 -8.90 45.69 35.60
C PHE A 25 -8.98 47.20 35.33
N ILE A 26 -9.74 47.64 34.33
CA ILE A 26 -9.95 49.05 34.01
C ILE A 26 -10.59 49.81 35.19
N VAL A 27 -11.63 49.25 35.81
CA VAL A 27 -12.32 49.87 36.97
C VAL A 27 -11.38 49.95 38.16
N SER A 28 -10.59 48.94 38.43
CA SER A 28 -9.61 48.95 39.54
C SER A 28 -8.57 50.06 39.37
N PHE A 29 -8.02 50.26 38.17
CA PHE A 29 -7.06 51.30 37.87
C PHE A 29 -7.68 52.73 37.93
N ALA A 30 -8.94 52.86 37.49
CA ALA A 30 -9.67 54.13 37.59
C ALA A 30 -9.91 54.54 39.05
N LEU A 31 -10.21 53.61 39.95
CA LEU A 31 -10.37 53.84 41.37
C LEU A 31 -9.08 54.31 42.07
N TYR A 32 -7.91 53.89 41.59
CA TYR A 32 -6.60 54.32 42.15
C TYR A 32 -6.03 55.57 41.52
N HIS A 33 -6.80 56.34 40.70
CA HIS A 33 -6.39 57.51 39.98
C HIS A 33 -5.06 57.44 39.22
N LEU A 34 -4.73 56.23 38.68
CA LEU A 34 -3.52 56.04 37.91
C LEU A 34 -3.67 56.60 36.49
N PRO A 35 -2.57 57.13 35.88
CA PRO A 35 -2.62 57.70 34.54
C PRO A 35 -3.07 56.67 33.50
N LEU A 36 -4.05 57.05 32.66
CA LEU A 36 -4.64 56.16 31.62
C LEU A 36 -3.59 55.53 30.71
N ALA A 37 -2.44 56.18 30.50
CA ALA A 37 -1.33 55.64 29.74
C ALA A 37 -0.74 54.33 30.33
N ALA A 38 -0.75 54.16 31.65
CA ALA A 38 -0.25 52.98 32.33
C ALA A 38 -1.18 51.75 32.14
N VAL A 39 -2.46 51.98 31.82
CA VAL A 39 -3.45 50.90 31.58
C VAL A 39 -3.45 50.42 30.14
N TRP A 40 -3.12 51.32 29.20
CA TRP A 40 -3.23 51.04 27.76
C TRP A 40 -2.25 49.96 27.30
N TYR A 41 -0.98 50.02 27.69
CA TYR A 41 0.05 49.06 27.28
C TYR A 41 -0.24 47.60 27.73
N PRO A 42 -0.50 47.32 29.02
CA PRO A 42 -0.82 45.98 29.48
C PRO A 42 -2.10 45.44 28.85
N SER A 43 -3.12 46.29 28.68
CA SER A 43 -4.40 45.91 28.09
C SER A 43 -4.24 45.53 26.60
N ALA A 44 -3.49 46.29 25.82
CA ALA A 44 -3.18 45.99 24.42
C ALA A 44 -2.39 44.68 24.30
N LEU A 45 -1.41 44.47 25.17
CA LEU A 45 -0.62 43.23 25.20
C LEU A 45 -1.50 42.01 25.51
N CYS A 46 -2.41 42.10 26.48
CA CYS A 46 -3.36 41.03 26.82
C CYS A 46 -4.31 40.71 25.67
N VAL A 47 -4.80 41.71 24.94
CA VAL A 47 -5.66 41.51 23.76
C VAL A 47 -4.89 40.80 22.63
N ILE A 48 -3.64 41.23 22.36
CA ILE A 48 -2.80 40.61 21.33
C ILE A 48 -2.52 39.13 21.68
N LEU A 49 -2.14 38.85 22.93
CA LEU A 49 -1.92 37.48 23.42
C LEU A 49 -3.20 36.63 23.35
N GLY A 50 -4.33 37.19 23.76
CA GLY A 50 -5.63 36.51 23.67
C GLY A 50 -6.01 36.16 22.23
N LEU A 51 -5.81 37.08 21.29
CA LEU A 51 -6.03 36.85 19.86
C LEU A 51 -5.07 35.80 19.30
N ALA A 52 -3.79 35.82 19.68
CA ALA A 52 -2.82 34.82 19.26
C ALA A 52 -3.20 33.41 19.74
N VAL A 53 -3.59 33.27 21.00
CA VAL A 53 -4.05 31.97 21.55
C VAL A 53 -5.31 31.50 20.84
N LEU A 54 -6.28 32.36 20.58
CA LEU A 54 -7.50 32.05 19.83
C LEU A 54 -7.20 31.59 18.40
N LEU A 55 -6.26 32.24 17.73
CA LEU A 55 -5.82 31.89 16.37
C LEU A 55 -5.12 30.54 16.31
N LEU A 56 -4.23 30.28 17.27
CA LEU A 56 -3.54 28.98 17.36
C LEU A 56 -4.52 27.83 17.65
N ASP A 57 -5.46 28.06 18.56
CA ASP A 57 -6.47 27.05 18.90
C ASP A 57 -7.44 26.81 17.72
N PHE A 58 -7.83 27.87 17.01
CA PHE A 58 -8.63 27.74 15.78
C PHE A 58 -7.90 26.97 14.68
N ARG A 59 -6.59 27.20 14.48
CA ARG A 59 -5.78 26.42 13.52
C ARG A 59 -5.77 24.93 13.86
N ARG A 60 -5.63 24.58 15.15
CA ARG A 60 -5.69 23.18 15.62
C ARG A 60 -7.05 22.53 15.34
N VAL A 61 -8.14 23.26 15.64
CA VAL A 61 -9.51 22.78 15.37
C VAL A 61 -9.77 22.61 13.89
N LYS A 62 -9.27 23.53 13.06
CA LYS A 62 -9.41 23.43 11.58
C LYS A 62 -8.66 22.21 11.03
N ALA A 63 -7.42 21.98 11.46
CA ALA A 63 -6.63 20.83 11.05
C ALA A 63 -7.34 19.50 11.40
N ARG A 64 -7.87 19.39 12.63
CA ARG A 64 -8.64 18.20 13.05
C ARG A 64 -9.91 17.99 12.22
N HIS A 65 -10.60 19.06 11.89
CA HIS A 65 -11.82 18.98 11.07
C HIS A 65 -11.52 18.52 9.63
N GLU A 66 -10.38 18.94 9.06
CA GLU A 66 -9.93 18.50 7.73
C GLU A 66 -9.56 17.01 7.74
N THR A 67 -8.85 16.56 8.78
CA THR A 67 -8.50 15.13 8.93
C THR A 67 -9.76 14.26 9.08
N LEU A 68 -10.73 14.67 9.91
CA LEU A 68 -12.01 13.97 10.04
C LEU A 68 -12.78 13.91 8.72
N ARG A 69 -12.79 14.97 7.94
CA ARG A 69 -13.42 15.00 6.62
C ARG A 69 -12.75 14.04 5.62
N LEU A 70 -11.43 13.93 5.67
CA LEU A 70 -10.69 12.98 4.81
C LEU A 70 -11.04 11.53 5.17
N ILE A 71 -11.06 11.22 6.45
CA ILE A 71 -11.43 9.87 6.94
C ILE A 71 -12.87 9.52 6.54
N LEU A 72 -13.80 10.46 6.66
CA LEU A 72 -15.20 10.24 6.31
C LEU A 72 -15.45 10.11 4.79
N ARG A 73 -14.66 10.78 3.96
CA ARG A 73 -14.74 10.60 2.50
C ARG A 73 -14.31 9.21 2.05
N GLN A 74 -13.49 8.52 2.84
CA GLN A 74 -13.03 7.16 2.56
C GLN A 74 -13.99 6.08 3.10
N LEU A 75 -15.02 6.46 3.87
CA LEU A 75 -15.97 5.55 4.50
C LEU A 75 -17.41 5.83 4.02
N PRO A 76 -17.90 5.11 2.99
CA PRO A 76 -19.21 5.36 2.38
C PRO A 76 -20.42 5.04 3.27
N THR A 77 -20.23 4.60 4.49
CA THR A 77 -21.31 4.11 5.39
C THR A 77 -21.51 4.92 6.67
N LEU A 78 -20.84 6.08 6.85
CA LEU A 78 -21.06 6.94 8.02
C LEU A 78 -22.11 8.03 7.73
N PRO A 79 -22.95 8.40 8.72
CA PRO A 79 -23.96 9.43 8.56
C PRO A 79 -23.35 10.80 8.23
N ASP A 80 -24.00 11.55 7.35
CA ASP A 80 -23.57 12.87 6.82
C ASP A 80 -23.41 13.99 7.88
N THR A 81 -23.82 13.77 9.11
CA THR A 81 -23.79 14.75 10.20
C THR A 81 -22.62 14.51 11.13
N LEU A 82 -21.51 15.19 10.88
CA LEU A 82 -20.41 15.30 11.83
C LEU A 82 -20.79 16.22 13.01
N PRO A 83 -20.62 15.79 14.26
CA PRO A 83 -20.68 16.72 15.39
C PRO A 83 -19.60 17.81 15.20
N ALA A 84 -19.90 19.02 15.69
CA ALA A 84 -18.97 20.14 15.55
C ALA A 84 -17.61 19.77 16.18
N ALA A 85 -16.52 19.89 15.41
CA ALA A 85 -15.20 19.37 15.76
C ALA A 85 -14.62 19.86 17.11
N HIS A 86 -15.14 20.98 17.64
CA HIS A 86 -14.71 21.52 18.94
C HIS A 86 -15.56 21.04 20.13
N SER A 87 -16.64 20.30 19.87
CA SER A 87 -17.46 19.69 20.92
C SER A 87 -17.02 18.26 21.27
N ILE A 88 -16.07 17.69 20.49
CA ILE A 88 -15.54 16.36 20.76
C ILE A 88 -14.27 16.51 21.63
N PRO A 89 -14.24 15.94 22.84
CA PRO A 89 -13.01 15.86 23.63
C PRO A 89 -11.88 15.19 22.86
N GLU A 90 -10.63 15.61 23.08
CA GLU A 90 -9.46 15.04 22.38
C GLU A 90 -9.36 13.52 22.52
N GLU A 91 -9.70 13.01 23.71
CA GLU A 91 -9.71 11.58 24.01
C GLU A 91 -10.76 10.83 23.19
N ALA A 92 -11.96 11.40 23.02
CA ALA A 92 -13.01 10.80 22.20
C ALA A 92 -12.64 10.80 20.70
N TYR A 93 -11.93 11.85 20.22
CA TYR A 93 -11.39 11.90 18.87
C TYR A 93 -10.37 10.79 18.63
N ARG A 94 -9.40 10.63 19.55
CA ARG A 94 -8.39 9.56 19.47
C ARG A 94 -9.03 8.18 19.52
N ALA A 95 -10.00 7.97 20.42
CA ALA A 95 -10.74 6.71 20.51
C ALA A 95 -11.52 6.39 19.23
N LEU A 96 -12.14 7.40 18.60
CA LEU A 96 -12.83 7.24 17.32
C LEU A 96 -11.86 6.85 16.19
N VAL A 97 -10.73 7.55 16.05
CA VAL A 97 -9.71 7.22 15.04
C VAL A 97 -9.19 5.79 15.25
N GLN A 98 -8.85 5.44 16.48
CA GLN A 98 -8.37 4.09 16.80
C GLN A 98 -9.42 3.01 16.55
N ALA A 99 -10.69 3.26 16.85
CA ALA A 99 -11.79 2.35 16.57
C ALA A 99 -12.00 2.16 15.06
N LEU A 100 -11.88 3.23 14.27
CA LEU A 100 -11.98 3.18 12.81
C LEU A 100 -10.80 2.40 12.20
N GLU A 101 -9.58 2.67 12.64
CA GLU A 101 -8.39 1.93 12.20
C GLU A 101 -8.50 0.43 12.53
N THR A 102 -8.92 0.11 13.75
CA THR A 102 -9.14 -1.28 14.19
C THR A 102 -10.19 -1.96 13.33
N ARG A 103 -11.31 -1.29 13.04
CA ARG A 103 -12.38 -1.83 12.20
C ARG A 103 -11.93 -2.02 10.75
N MET A 104 -11.22 -1.05 10.19
CA MET A 104 -10.67 -1.16 8.83
C MET A 104 -9.67 -2.32 8.74
N ASN A 105 -8.79 -2.44 9.71
CA ASN A 105 -7.83 -3.55 9.77
C ASN A 105 -8.54 -4.90 9.92
N ALA A 106 -9.57 -5.00 10.76
CA ALA A 106 -10.37 -6.22 10.91
C ALA A 106 -11.07 -6.60 9.59
N GLN A 107 -11.74 -5.66 8.93
CA GLN A 107 -12.39 -5.91 7.63
C GLN A 107 -11.37 -6.33 6.56
N TYR A 108 -10.17 -5.74 6.58
CA TYR A 108 -9.12 -6.11 5.66
C TYR A 108 -8.60 -7.53 5.94
N GLN A 109 -8.41 -7.91 7.20
CA GLN A 109 -8.02 -9.27 7.59
C GLN A 109 -9.09 -10.29 7.19
N ASP A 110 -10.36 -10.02 7.48
CA ASP A 110 -11.48 -10.88 7.05
C ASP A 110 -11.48 -11.10 5.53
N MET A 111 -11.19 -10.05 4.76
CA MET A 111 -11.06 -10.14 3.30
C MET A 111 -9.86 -10.99 2.89
N LEU A 112 -8.70 -10.83 3.53
CA LEU A 112 -7.52 -11.66 3.27
C LEU A 112 -7.78 -13.14 3.58
N ASP A 113 -8.43 -13.43 4.70
CA ASP A 113 -8.77 -14.79 5.11
C ASP A 113 -9.74 -15.43 4.13
N TYR A 114 -10.77 -14.69 3.69
CA TYR A 114 -11.71 -15.14 2.67
C TYR A 114 -11.00 -15.48 1.35
N TYR A 115 -10.15 -14.60 0.83
CA TYR A 115 -9.44 -14.85 -0.42
C TYR A 115 -8.37 -15.94 -0.28
N THR A 116 -7.78 -16.10 0.90
CA THR A 116 -6.85 -17.20 1.17
C THR A 116 -7.57 -18.55 1.09
N LEU A 117 -8.72 -18.66 1.75
CA LEU A 117 -9.56 -19.85 1.65
C LEU A 117 -10.01 -20.13 0.21
N TRP A 118 -10.46 -19.08 -0.49
CA TRP A 118 -10.87 -19.16 -1.90
C TRP A 118 -9.72 -19.64 -2.80
N ALA A 119 -8.50 -19.13 -2.61
CA ALA A 119 -7.33 -19.58 -3.36
C ALA A 119 -7.01 -21.06 -3.12
N HIS A 120 -7.13 -21.54 -1.88
CA HIS A 120 -6.98 -22.94 -1.56
C HIS A 120 -8.06 -23.80 -2.24
N GLN A 121 -9.31 -23.35 -2.22
CA GLN A 121 -10.42 -24.05 -2.86
C GLN A 121 -10.25 -24.14 -4.39
N ILE A 122 -9.67 -23.13 -5.04
CA ILE A 122 -9.39 -23.16 -6.49
C ILE A 122 -8.18 -24.03 -6.81
N LYS A 123 -7.14 -24.04 -5.97
CA LYS A 123 -5.96 -24.89 -6.19
C LYS A 123 -6.29 -26.38 -6.20
N THR A 124 -7.28 -26.81 -5.43
CA THR A 124 -7.70 -28.23 -5.36
C THR A 124 -8.21 -28.76 -6.70
N PRO A 125 -9.22 -28.16 -7.38
CA PRO A 125 -9.65 -28.61 -8.69
C PRO A 125 -8.56 -28.46 -9.77
N ILE A 126 -7.71 -27.42 -9.70
CA ILE A 126 -6.56 -27.27 -10.59
C ILE A 126 -5.61 -28.46 -10.44
N ALA A 127 -5.29 -28.87 -9.22
CA ALA A 127 -4.43 -30.05 -8.98
C ALA A 127 -5.06 -31.33 -9.48
N SER A 128 -6.37 -31.52 -9.30
CA SER A 128 -7.11 -32.67 -9.79
C SER A 128 -7.07 -32.75 -11.32
N MET A 129 -7.37 -31.63 -12.01
CA MET A 129 -7.29 -31.54 -13.47
C MET A 129 -5.86 -31.81 -13.98
N ARG A 130 -4.85 -31.27 -13.27
CA ARG A 130 -3.44 -31.51 -13.61
C ARG A 130 -3.10 -32.99 -13.55
N LEU A 131 -3.50 -33.71 -12.50
CA LEU A 131 -3.23 -35.13 -12.34
C LEU A 131 -3.90 -35.96 -13.46
N GLN A 132 -5.11 -35.62 -13.87
CA GLN A 132 -5.80 -36.29 -14.98
C GLN A 132 -5.08 -36.04 -16.31
N LEU A 133 -4.72 -34.80 -16.61
CA LEU A 133 -4.05 -34.45 -17.86
C LEU A 133 -2.62 -34.97 -17.95
N GLN A 134 -1.95 -35.22 -16.82
CA GLN A 134 -0.61 -35.79 -16.79
C GLN A 134 -0.62 -37.30 -17.18
N GLN A 135 -1.76 -37.96 -17.10
CA GLN A 135 -1.91 -39.34 -17.52
C GLN A 135 -2.07 -39.48 -19.05
N GLU A 136 -2.33 -38.35 -19.73
CA GLU A 136 -2.53 -38.33 -21.19
C GLU A 136 -1.32 -37.66 -21.86
N ASP A 137 -0.65 -38.40 -22.75
CA ASP A 137 0.46 -37.85 -23.56
C ASP A 137 -0.03 -37.33 -24.92
N THR A 138 -0.99 -36.40 -24.92
CA THR A 138 -1.54 -35.79 -26.12
C THR A 138 -1.11 -34.32 -26.25
N PRO A 139 -1.02 -33.75 -27.47
CA PRO A 139 -0.75 -32.34 -27.65
C PRO A 139 -1.78 -31.45 -26.95
N GLN A 140 -3.05 -31.84 -26.92
CA GLN A 140 -4.13 -31.15 -26.24
C GLN A 140 -3.94 -31.16 -24.73
N ALA A 141 -3.58 -32.29 -24.13
CA ALA A 141 -3.31 -32.38 -22.69
C ALA A 141 -2.15 -31.46 -22.28
N ARG A 142 -1.07 -31.41 -23.07
CA ARG A 142 0.07 -30.49 -22.83
C ARG A 142 -0.34 -29.03 -22.91
N GLN A 143 -1.19 -28.65 -23.86
CA GLN A 143 -1.72 -27.29 -23.97
C GLN A 143 -2.61 -26.94 -22.78
N LEU A 144 -3.50 -27.83 -22.34
CA LEU A 144 -4.34 -27.61 -21.16
C LEU A 144 -3.54 -27.52 -19.87
N LEU A 145 -2.47 -28.30 -19.72
CA LEU A 145 -1.54 -28.16 -18.58
C LEU A 145 -0.87 -26.79 -18.53
N GLN A 146 -0.53 -26.19 -19.67
CA GLN A 146 0.00 -24.83 -19.71
C GLN A 146 -1.06 -23.80 -19.29
N GLU A 147 -2.30 -23.93 -19.74
CA GLU A 147 -3.38 -23.02 -19.32
C GLU A 147 -3.70 -23.16 -17.82
N LEU A 148 -3.67 -24.37 -17.27
CA LEU A 148 -3.81 -24.61 -15.83
C LEU A 148 -2.68 -23.94 -15.03
N SER A 149 -1.43 -24.04 -15.50
CA SER A 149 -0.29 -23.37 -14.87
C SER A 149 -0.45 -21.86 -14.86
N ARG A 150 -0.98 -21.29 -15.95
CA ARG A 150 -1.29 -19.84 -16.02
C ARG A 150 -2.41 -19.46 -15.05
N ALA A 151 -3.49 -20.25 -14.96
CA ALA A 151 -4.57 -20.00 -14.03
C ALA A 151 -4.07 -19.98 -12.59
N GLU A 152 -3.19 -20.91 -12.23
CA GLU A 152 -2.56 -20.98 -10.91
C GLU A 152 -1.69 -19.73 -10.63
N GLN A 153 -0.91 -19.28 -11.62
CA GLN A 153 -0.14 -18.03 -11.50
C GLN A 153 -1.04 -16.80 -11.27
N TYR A 154 -2.20 -16.72 -11.92
CA TYR A 154 -3.14 -15.62 -11.68
C TYR A 154 -3.70 -15.63 -10.26
N VAL A 155 -4.07 -16.79 -9.73
CA VAL A 155 -4.52 -16.93 -8.34
C VAL A 155 -3.42 -16.48 -7.37
N GLU A 156 -2.17 -16.88 -7.62
CA GLU A 156 -1.04 -16.45 -6.80
C GLU A 156 -0.79 -14.93 -6.86
N MET A 157 -0.87 -14.33 -8.05
CA MET A 157 -0.73 -12.88 -8.21
C MET A 157 -1.78 -12.09 -7.43
N VAL A 158 -3.05 -12.55 -7.45
CA VAL A 158 -4.12 -11.91 -6.67
C VAL A 158 -3.81 -11.99 -5.17
N MET A 159 -3.35 -13.14 -4.68
CA MET A 159 -2.99 -13.32 -3.28
C MET A 159 -1.82 -12.43 -2.86
N VAL A 160 -0.79 -12.32 -3.72
CA VAL A 160 0.34 -11.41 -3.49
C VAL A 160 -0.12 -9.95 -3.45
N TYR A 161 -0.95 -9.52 -4.40
CA TYR A 161 -1.50 -8.17 -4.44
C TYR A 161 -2.28 -7.81 -3.18
N LEU A 162 -3.11 -8.73 -2.68
CA LEU A 162 -3.88 -8.53 -1.46
C LEU A 162 -2.96 -8.41 -0.24
N ARG A 163 -1.95 -9.26 -0.12
CA ARG A 163 -0.98 -9.21 0.99
C ARG A 163 -0.14 -7.95 1.02
N LEU A 164 0.27 -7.43 -0.14
CA LEU A 164 1.03 -6.17 -0.23
C LEU A 164 0.28 -4.98 0.37
N ASN A 165 -1.05 -4.94 0.23
CA ASN A 165 -1.87 -3.84 0.74
C ASN A 165 -2.21 -3.97 2.25
N GLY A 166 -1.95 -5.13 2.88
CA GLY A 166 -2.36 -5.43 4.25
C GLY A 166 -1.32 -5.21 5.34
N GLY A 167 -0.18 -4.64 5.02
CA GLY A 167 0.92 -4.56 5.97
C GLY A 167 1.62 -5.92 6.06
N SER A 168 2.77 -6.03 5.46
CA SER A 168 3.44 -7.30 5.25
C SER A 168 3.99 -7.89 6.54
N ASP A 169 3.61 -9.12 6.85
CA ASP A 169 4.37 -10.02 7.71
C ASP A 169 5.66 -10.46 6.98
N LEU A 170 6.56 -9.51 6.74
CA LEU A 170 7.88 -9.79 6.17
C LEU A 170 8.73 -10.53 7.21
N VAL A 171 9.08 -11.76 6.91
CA VAL A 171 9.97 -12.57 7.73
C VAL A 171 11.37 -12.52 7.11
N LEU A 172 12.16 -11.55 7.54
CA LEU A 172 13.53 -11.39 7.09
C LEU A 172 14.43 -12.45 7.75
N ARG A 173 15.10 -13.25 6.93
CA ARG A 173 16.08 -14.25 7.36
C ARG A 173 17.22 -14.34 6.37
N GLU A 174 18.35 -14.88 6.80
CA GLU A 174 19.43 -15.21 5.89
C GLU A 174 19.02 -16.41 5.02
N CYS A 175 19.07 -16.22 3.70
CA CYS A 175 18.65 -17.19 2.71
C CYS A 175 19.77 -17.42 1.70
N GLU A 176 19.99 -18.67 1.31
CA GLU A 176 20.86 -19.03 0.18
C GLU A 176 20.16 -18.73 -1.14
N LEU A 177 20.76 -17.85 -1.92
CA LEU A 177 20.19 -17.41 -3.19
C LEU A 177 20.04 -18.55 -4.19
N ASP A 178 21.01 -19.47 -4.22
CA ASP A 178 20.99 -20.64 -5.09
C ASP A 178 19.77 -21.53 -4.85
N THR A 179 19.41 -21.75 -3.61
CA THR A 179 18.23 -22.56 -3.23
C THR A 179 16.94 -21.95 -3.77
N ILE A 180 16.78 -20.64 -3.67
CA ILE A 180 15.60 -19.92 -4.17
C ILE A 180 15.53 -19.99 -5.68
N VAL A 181 16.63 -19.70 -6.37
CA VAL A 181 16.70 -19.70 -7.83
C VAL A 181 16.47 -21.09 -8.40
N ARG A 182 17.08 -22.14 -7.82
CA ARG A 182 16.83 -23.54 -8.23
C ARG A 182 15.38 -23.94 -8.08
N ARG A 183 14.71 -23.48 -7.02
CA ARG A 183 13.28 -23.76 -6.81
C ARG A 183 12.44 -23.12 -7.89
N ALA A 184 12.72 -21.85 -8.25
CA ALA A 184 12.05 -21.16 -9.35
C ALA A 184 12.30 -21.87 -10.71
N VAL A 185 13.55 -22.22 -11.01
CA VAL A 185 13.91 -22.94 -12.26
C VAL A 185 13.20 -24.28 -12.37
N ARG A 186 13.13 -25.06 -11.28
CA ARG A 186 12.42 -26.34 -11.26
C ARG A 186 10.94 -26.19 -11.59
N ARG A 187 10.30 -25.14 -11.11
CA ARG A 187 8.90 -24.84 -11.40
C ARG A 187 8.65 -24.70 -12.91
N PHE A 188 9.57 -24.07 -13.63
CA PHE A 188 9.46 -23.83 -15.07
C PHE A 188 10.20 -24.85 -15.96
N ALA A 189 10.75 -25.93 -15.39
CA ALA A 189 11.53 -26.92 -16.14
C ALA A 189 10.79 -27.47 -17.35
N GLY A 190 9.49 -27.77 -17.21
CA GLY A 190 8.63 -28.24 -18.30
C GLY A 190 8.51 -27.24 -19.47
N GLU A 191 8.52 -25.93 -19.18
CA GLU A 191 8.47 -24.90 -20.21
C GLU A 191 9.81 -24.76 -20.94
N PHE A 192 10.95 -24.83 -20.23
CA PHE A 192 12.27 -24.86 -20.85
C PHE A 192 12.41 -26.04 -21.83
N ILE A 193 12.03 -27.23 -21.38
CA ILE A 193 12.10 -28.44 -22.19
C ILE A 193 11.14 -28.37 -23.39
N GLY A 194 9.88 -28.03 -23.15
CA GLY A 194 8.85 -27.96 -24.18
C GLY A 194 9.13 -26.94 -25.29
N ARG A 195 9.77 -25.83 -24.96
CA ARG A 195 10.18 -24.78 -25.91
C ARG A 195 11.60 -24.93 -26.42
N LYS A 196 12.35 -25.94 -25.94
CA LYS A 196 13.77 -26.16 -26.28
C LYS A 196 14.65 -24.93 -26.02
N LEU A 197 14.37 -24.18 -24.93
CA LEU A 197 15.17 -23.05 -24.54
C LEU A 197 16.37 -23.51 -23.72
N LYS A 198 17.54 -22.94 -24.01
CA LYS A 198 18.76 -23.22 -23.25
C LYS A 198 18.74 -22.44 -21.93
N LEU A 199 18.92 -23.12 -20.80
CA LEU A 199 19.19 -22.50 -19.54
C LEU A 199 20.72 -22.47 -19.30
N CYS A 200 21.27 -21.26 -19.13
CA CYS A 200 22.65 -21.03 -18.72
C CYS A 200 22.63 -20.63 -17.26
N TYR A 201 23.01 -21.53 -16.37
CA TYR A 201 22.92 -21.33 -14.94
C TYR A 201 24.08 -22.06 -14.24
N GLU A 202 24.81 -21.32 -13.42
CA GLU A 202 25.85 -21.84 -12.54
C GLU A 202 25.44 -21.63 -11.08
N PRO A 203 25.85 -22.46 -10.14
CA PRO A 203 25.52 -22.33 -8.73
C PRO A 203 25.88 -20.94 -8.18
N LEU A 204 24.93 -20.28 -7.52
CA LEU A 204 25.09 -18.94 -6.98
C LEU A 204 25.59 -19.02 -5.54
N ASN A 205 26.89 -18.82 -5.34
CA ASN A 205 27.52 -18.87 -4.01
C ASN A 205 27.32 -17.55 -3.25
N ALA A 206 26.07 -17.21 -2.91
CA ALA A 206 25.73 -16.00 -2.16
C ALA A 206 24.54 -16.22 -1.24
N SER A 207 24.57 -15.56 -0.08
CA SER A 207 23.42 -15.40 0.82
C SER A 207 22.97 -13.96 0.88
N CYS A 208 21.69 -13.74 1.16
CA CYS A 208 21.11 -12.44 1.39
C CYS A 208 20.06 -12.48 2.52
N VAL A 209 19.92 -11.37 3.25
CA VAL A 209 18.86 -11.23 4.25
C VAL A 209 17.61 -10.76 3.54
N THR A 210 16.62 -11.64 3.45
CA THR A 210 15.37 -11.38 2.71
C THR A 210 14.23 -12.28 3.23
N ASP A 211 13.02 -12.03 2.77
CA ASP A 211 11.92 -12.99 2.87
C ASP A 211 12.00 -13.95 1.67
N GLU A 212 12.22 -15.24 1.95
CA GLU A 212 12.38 -16.29 0.93
C GLU A 212 11.16 -16.39 0.01
N LYS A 213 9.94 -16.24 0.56
CA LYS A 213 8.70 -16.37 -0.23
C LYS A 213 8.55 -15.22 -1.21
N TRP A 214 8.85 -14.00 -0.75
CA TRP A 214 8.78 -12.80 -1.59
C TRP A 214 9.87 -12.81 -2.67
N LEU A 215 11.10 -13.16 -2.31
CA LEU A 215 12.17 -13.23 -3.31
C LEU A 215 11.91 -14.35 -4.33
N LEU A 216 11.41 -15.50 -3.89
CA LEU A 216 11.00 -16.59 -4.81
C LEU A 216 9.94 -16.10 -5.79
N PHE A 217 8.91 -15.38 -5.31
CA PHE A 217 7.88 -14.80 -6.16
C PHE A 217 8.47 -13.86 -7.22
N VAL A 218 9.37 -12.94 -6.83
CA VAL A 218 10.04 -12.02 -7.75
C VAL A 218 10.82 -12.78 -8.83
N VAL A 219 11.63 -13.77 -8.43
CA VAL A 219 12.42 -14.58 -9.37
C VAL A 219 11.50 -15.36 -10.32
N GLU A 220 10.41 -15.93 -9.82
CA GLU A 220 9.41 -16.63 -10.63
C GLU A 220 8.73 -15.73 -11.64
N GLN A 221 8.37 -14.48 -11.26
CA GLN A 221 7.76 -13.51 -12.17
C GLN A 221 8.72 -13.10 -13.29
N VAL A 222 9.98 -12.83 -12.95
CA VAL A 222 10.99 -12.46 -13.96
C VAL A 222 11.28 -13.62 -14.90
N LEU A 223 11.40 -14.85 -14.38
CA LEU A 223 11.58 -16.06 -15.21
C LEU A 223 10.37 -16.33 -16.10
N SER A 224 9.16 -16.17 -15.59
CA SER A 224 7.93 -16.30 -16.36
C SER A 224 7.89 -15.32 -17.53
N ASN A 225 8.31 -14.05 -17.30
CA ASN A 225 8.42 -13.06 -18.35
C ASN A 225 9.50 -13.44 -19.37
N ALA A 226 10.70 -13.83 -18.93
CA ALA A 226 11.79 -14.28 -19.78
C ALA A 226 11.34 -15.44 -20.69
N LEU A 227 10.68 -16.45 -20.14
CA LEU A 227 10.12 -17.58 -20.89
C LEU A 227 9.05 -17.15 -21.86
N LYS A 228 8.17 -16.25 -21.46
CA LYS A 228 7.06 -15.77 -22.29
C LYS A 228 7.57 -15.03 -23.54
N TYR A 229 8.58 -14.17 -23.39
CA TYR A 229 9.05 -13.30 -24.46
C TYR A 229 10.24 -13.87 -25.24
N THR A 230 10.81 -15.00 -24.82
CA THR A 230 11.84 -15.74 -25.55
C THR A 230 11.22 -16.91 -26.29
N ARG A 231 11.17 -16.83 -27.63
CA ARG A 231 10.67 -17.94 -28.47
C ARG A 231 11.73 -18.98 -28.74
N THR A 232 12.95 -18.55 -29.00
CA THR A 232 14.14 -19.37 -29.28
C THR A 232 15.36 -18.70 -28.67
N GLY A 233 16.35 -19.49 -28.24
CA GLY A 233 17.59 -18.97 -27.63
C GLY A 233 17.83 -19.44 -26.22
N SER A 234 18.24 -18.54 -25.34
CA SER A 234 18.66 -18.91 -23.98
C SER A 234 18.18 -17.90 -22.93
N ILE A 235 18.09 -18.41 -21.70
CA ILE A 235 17.93 -17.60 -20.51
C ILE A 235 19.15 -17.86 -19.62
N THR A 236 19.84 -16.80 -19.22
CA THR A 236 21.04 -16.83 -18.38
C THR A 236 20.72 -16.29 -17.01
N ILE A 237 21.14 -16.99 -15.97
CA ILE A 237 21.00 -16.56 -14.57
C ILE A 237 22.40 -16.53 -13.97
N GLU A 238 22.84 -15.38 -13.52
CA GLU A 238 24.17 -15.14 -13.01
C GLU A 238 24.16 -14.16 -11.83
N LEU A 239 25.22 -14.18 -11.07
CA LEU A 239 25.46 -13.24 -9.98
C LEU A 239 26.60 -12.30 -10.34
N GLU A 240 26.29 -11.03 -10.47
CA GLU A 240 27.30 -9.97 -10.67
C GLU A 240 27.70 -9.34 -9.32
N ALA A 241 28.98 -8.95 -9.22
CA ALA A 241 29.48 -8.26 -8.03
C ALA A 241 28.81 -6.88 -7.86
N PRO A 242 28.53 -6.41 -6.61
CA PRO A 242 28.84 -7.07 -5.34
C PRO A 242 27.79 -8.13 -4.89
N LYS A 243 26.52 -8.04 -5.31
CA LYS A 243 25.39 -8.96 -4.99
C LYS A 243 24.19 -8.67 -5.90
N THR A 244 24.39 -8.64 -7.20
CA THR A 244 23.30 -8.36 -8.17
C THR A 244 22.93 -9.66 -8.86
N LEU A 245 21.70 -10.17 -8.60
CA LEU A 245 21.14 -11.29 -9.36
C LEU A 245 20.68 -10.78 -10.72
N VAL A 246 21.24 -11.31 -11.79
CA VAL A 246 20.92 -10.99 -13.17
C VAL A 246 20.20 -12.16 -13.82
N ILE A 247 19.05 -11.88 -14.41
CA ILE A 247 18.31 -12.82 -15.27
C ILE A 247 18.20 -12.18 -16.63
N ARG A 248 18.90 -12.73 -17.60
CA ARG A 248 19.01 -12.21 -18.97
C ARG A 248 18.37 -13.19 -19.95
N ASP A 249 17.50 -12.69 -20.79
CA ASP A 249 16.88 -13.45 -21.87
C ASP A 249 17.35 -12.95 -23.25
N THR A 250 17.23 -13.81 -24.26
CA THR A 250 17.52 -13.46 -25.66
C THR A 250 16.24 -13.23 -26.47
N GLY A 251 15.17 -12.81 -25.79
CA GLY A 251 13.85 -12.58 -26.38
C GLY A 251 13.74 -11.29 -27.17
N ILE A 252 12.49 -10.87 -27.37
CA ILE A 252 12.18 -9.67 -28.18
C ILE A 252 12.57 -8.35 -27.52
N GLY A 253 12.96 -8.36 -26.24
CA GLY A 253 13.25 -7.18 -25.45
C GLY A 253 12.03 -6.31 -25.13
N VAL A 254 12.31 -5.14 -24.58
CA VAL A 254 11.30 -4.12 -24.21
C VAL A 254 11.60 -2.86 -25.03
N ALA A 255 10.57 -2.25 -25.63
CA ALA A 255 10.73 -1.00 -26.37
C ALA A 255 11.19 0.12 -25.41
N PRO A 256 12.10 1.02 -25.83
CA PRO A 256 12.62 2.08 -24.98
C PRO A 256 11.53 2.95 -24.35
N GLU A 257 10.44 3.21 -25.05
CA GLU A 257 9.29 3.97 -24.58
C GLU A 257 8.48 3.24 -23.49
N ASP A 258 8.53 1.91 -23.47
CA ASP A 258 7.82 1.09 -22.47
C ASP A 258 8.63 0.93 -21.17
N LEU A 259 9.98 1.01 -21.23
CA LEU A 259 10.88 0.77 -20.08
C LEU A 259 10.52 1.57 -18.82
N PRO A 260 10.21 2.86 -18.86
CA PRO A 260 9.85 3.62 -17.66
C PRO A 260 8.54 3.16 -17.00
N ARG A 261 7.72 2.41 -17.73
CA ARG A 261 6.34 2.08 -17.37
C ARG A 261 6.09 0.61 -17.08
N ILE A 262 7.08 -0.27 -17.30
CA ILE A 262 6.89 -1.73 -17.12
C ILE A 262 6.51 -2.14 -15.69
N PHE A 263 6.79 -1.30 -14.69
CA PHE A 263 6.40 -1.50 -13.31
C PHE A 263 5.09 -0.80 -12.92
N GLU A 264 4.42 -0.10 -13.84
CA GLU A 264 3.11 0.51 -13.58
C GLU A 264 2.01 -0.57 -13.50
N LYS A 265 1.06 -0.38 -12.59
CA LYS A 265 -0.06 -1.30 -12.39
C LYS A 265 -0.91 -1.45 -13.65
N GLY A 266 -1.03 -2.70 -14.13
CA GLY A 266 -1.85 -3.02 -15.31
C GLY A 266 -1.22 -2.65 -16.65
N TYR A 267 0.05 -2.22 -16.67
CA TYR A 267 0.75 -1.91 -17.91
C TYR A 267 1.20 -3.17 -18.65
N THR A 268 0.90 -3.26 -19.94
CA THR A 268 1.17 -4.47 -20.73
C THR A 268 2.08 -4.21 -21.94
N GLY A 269 2.54 -2.97 -22.17
CA GLY A 269 3.37 -2.62 -23.31
C GLY A 269 2.70 -2.87 -24.67
N TYR A 270 3.39 -2.52 -25.75
CA TYR A 270 2.90 -2.74 -27.11
C TYR A 270 2.79 -4.25 -27.45
N ASN A 271 3.78 -5.03 -27.06
CA ASN A 271 3.83 -6.48 -27.30
C ASN A 271 2.81 -7.29 -26.46
N GLY A 272 2.34 -6.75 -25.34
CA GLY A 272 1.33 -7.37 -24.50
C GLY A 272 -0.12 -7.08 -24.92
N ARG A 273 -0.36 -6.02 -25.71
CA ARG A 273 -1.71 -5.65 -26.17
C ARG A 273 -2.32 -6.63 -27.18
N GLY A 274 -1.47 -7.30 -27.96
CA GLY A 274 -1.89 -8.35 -28.91
C GLY A 274 -2.22 -9.69 -28.24
N ASP A 275 -1.74 -9.92 -27.01
CA ASP A 275 -1.97 -11.14 -26.25
C ASP A 275 -2.97 -10.84 -25.12
N GLN A 276 -4.25 -11.13 -25.34
CA GLN A 276 -5.36 -10.90 -24.39
C GLN A 276 -5.16 -11.58 -23.02
N LYS A 277 -4.06 -12.31 -22.83
CA LYS A 277 -3.74 -13.12 -21.64
C LYS A 277 -2.77 -12.44 -20.67
N VAL A 278 -2.51 -11.11 -20.79
CA VAL A 278 -1.54 -10.41 -19.94
C VAL A 278 -2.27 -9.49 -18.95
N SER A 279 -2.08 -9.74 -17.66
CA SER A 279 -2.72 -8.95 -16.59
C SER A 279 -2.02 -7.60 -16.33
N GLY A 280 -0.74 -7.45 -16.72
CA GLY A 280 0.09 -6.28 -16.38
C GLY A 280 0.38 -6.13 -14.88
N LEU A 281 0.14 -7.16 -14.07
CA LEU A 281 0.35 -7.13 -12.63
C LEU A 281 1.69 -7.72 -12.20
N GLY A 282 2.29 -8.62 -13.00
CA GLY A 282 3.48 -9.36 -12.58
C GLY A 282 4.67 -8.50 -12.17
N LEU A 283 5.13 -7.61 -13.05
CA LEU A 283 6.25 -6.70 -12.75
C LEU A 283 5.88 -5.59 -11.75
N TYR A 284 4.61 -5.15 -11.73
CA TYR A 284 4.12 -4.22 -10.71
C TYR A 284 4.24 -4.80 -9.29
N LEU A 285 4.08 -6.12 -9.14
CA LEU A 285 4.18 -6.80 -7.85
C LEU A 285 5.63 -7.11 -7.43
N CYS A 286 6.60 -7.01 -8.36
CA CYS A 286 8.03 -7.12 -8.09
C CYS A 286 8.62 -5.83 -7.52
#